data_12edf2346c96723c6387017c2c421ec2
#
_entry.id   12edf2346c96723c6387017c2c421ec2
#
_cell.length_a   1.000
_cell.length_b   1.000
_cell.length_c   1.000
_cell.angle_alpha   90.00
_cell.angle_beta   90.00
_cell.angle_gamma   90.00
#
_symmetry.space_group_name_H-M   'P 1'
#
loop_
_entity.id
_entity.type
_entity.pdbx_description
1 polymer ?
#
loop_
_entity_poly.entity_id
_entity_poly.type
_entity_poly.pdbx_seq_one_letter_code
_entity_poly.pdbx_strand_id
1 'polypeptide(L)'
;MSSPDRSVTIEAGSRLHFGLIDPVGSSGRLYAGAGVMVDAPGIRMTARLAEGADRVTAAPGMEQRLEEFIRRYREATGSPAHFDIELAACPADHLGLGTGTQLGMAVSIACSRLLGLEGNLETIAGRTGRGRRSSIGVHGFKNGGFLVDDGKLEEAGISPLRHRIELPAAWHFVLVIAPGHRGLSGRQEAECFTKLEPVAEQTLAQLEALLEETLVPAGRQGNWSVFSRALHEFGLIASQPFQEAQGGAFSTALATQAAEYLLEAGVEGVGQSSWGPTLYALLPGRQEAETAAGELRKQFDLGQEEVLITRPRSRGASVKLLD
;
A
#
# COMPACT_ATOMS: atom_id res chain seq x y z
N MET A 1 29.54 18.31 13.34
CA MET A 1 28.81 19.43 12.65
C MET A 1 28.39 18.88 11.30
N SER A 2 27.09 18.72 11.07
CA SER A 2 26.56 18.27 9.77
C SER A 2 26.72 19.39 8.75
N SER A 3 27.26 19.08 7.55
CA SER A 3 27.36 20.02 6.44
C SER A 3 25.94 20.53 6.12
N PRO A 4 25.72 21.83 5.88
CA PRO A 4 24.42 22.39 5.52
C PRO A 4 23.90 21.86 4.18
N ASP A 5 24.76 21.24 3.37
CA ASP A 5 24.41 20.69 2.04
C ASP A 5 23.89 19.25 2.06
N ARG A 6 23.95 18.58 3.22
CA ARG A 6 23.57 17.17 3.35
C ARG A 6 22.07 16.97 3.12
N SER A 7 21.73 16.12 2.17
CA SER A 7 20.34 15.81 1.84
C SER A 7 20.09 14.30 1.74
N VAL A 8 18.84 13.90 1.96
CA VAL A 8 18.38 12.53 1.75
C VAL A 8 17.29 12.52 0.71
N THR A 9 17.49 11.75 -0.36
CA THR A 9 16.47 11.52 -1.38
C THR A 9 15.85 10.14 -1.21
N ILE A 10 14.53 10.06 -1.35
CA ILE A 10 13.78 8.81 -1.23
C ILE A 10 12.86 8.64 -2.44
N GLU A 11 12.90 7.43 -3.03
CA GLU A 11 11.96 6.98 -4.04
C GLU A 11 11.31 5.67 -3.56
N ALA A 12 9.99 5.69 -3.37
CA ALA A 12 9.22 4.53 -2.93
C ALA A 12 8.04 4.28 -3.89
N GLY A 13 7.65 3.03 -4.02
CA GLY A 13 6.44 2.66 -4.76
C GLY A 13 5.18 2.80 -3.92
N SER A 14 4.06 2.37 -4.49
CA SER A 14 2.80 2.20 -3.78
C SER A 14 2.56 0.76 -3.37
N ARG A 15 1.59 0.54 -2.48
CA ARG A 15 1.19 -0.79 -2.03
C ARG A 15 -0.24 -1.07 -2.46
N LEU A 16 -0.46 -2.16 -3.19
CA LEU A 16 -1.77 -2.78 -3.35
C LEU A 16 -1.99 -3.77 -2.20
N HIS A 17 -3.06 -3.62 -1.48
CA HIS A 17 -3.44 -4.53 -0.38
C HIS A 17 -4.56 -5.44 -0.87
N PHE A 18 -4.28 -6.72 -0.93
CA PHE A 18 -5.22 -7.70 -1.48
C PHE A 18 -6.34 -8.06 -0.50
N GLY A 19 -6.08 -7.97 0.79
CA GLY A 19 -7.07 -8.19 1.84
C GLY A 19 -6.43 -8.54 3.18
N LEU A 20 -7.23 -8.42 4.24
CA LEU A 20 -6.92 -8.94 5.56
C LEU A 20 -7.53 -10.35 5.67
N ILE A 21 -6.78 -11.28 6.26
CA ILE A 21 -7.26 -12.62 6.56
C ILE A 21 -8.14 -12.56 7.82
N ASP A 22 -7.61 -11.92 8.86
CA ASP A 22 -8.29 -11.80 10.13
C ASP A 22 -8.23 -10.34 10.64
N PRO A 23 -9.26 -9.54 10.32
CA PRO A 23 -9.28 -8.13 10.72
C PRO A 23 -9.54 -7.92 12.21
N VAL A 24 -10.11 -8.90 12.93
CA VAL A 24 -10.55 -8.77 14.32
C VAL A 24 -9.86 -9.74 15.29
N GLY A 25 -8.95 -10.59 14.81
CA GLY A 25 -8.19 -11.50 15.65
C GLY A 25 -8.92 -12.77 16.08
N SER A 26 -9.89 -13.24 15.29
CA SER A 26 -10.63 -14.49 15.55
C SER A 26 -9.71 -15.71 15.66
N SER A 27 -8.58 -15.71 14.95
CA SER A 27 -7.53 -16.73 14.99
C SER A 27 -6.50 -16.54 16.10
N GLY A 28 -6.62 -15.48 16.90
CA GLY A 28 -5.62 -15.04 17.87
C GLY A 28 -4.52 -14.15 17.29
N ARG A 29 -4.59 -13.80 15.99
CA ARG A 29 -3.68 -12.87 15.33
C ARG A 29 -4.44 -11.79 14.56
N LEU A 30 -4.13 -10.54 14.83
CA LEU A 30 -4.77 -9.36 14.23
C LEU A 30 -4.09 -8.97 12.91
N TYR A 31 -4.89 -8.68 11.90
CA TYR A 31 -4.46 -7.98 10.69
C TYR A 31 -3.49 -8.74 9.79
N ALA A 32 -3.41 -10.09 9.91
CA ALA A 32 -2.72 -10.90 8.90
C ALA A 32 -3.26 -10.57 7.50
N GLY A 33 -2.40 -10.53 6.50
CA GLY A 33 -2.85 -10.16 5.16
C GLY A 33 -1.80 -10.30 4.09
N ALA A 34 -2.21 -9.98 2.86
CA ALA A 34 -1.37 -10.05 1.69
C ALA A 34 -1.44 -8.79 0.84
N GLY A 35 -0.36 -8.52 0.08
CA GLY A 35 -0.30 -7.38 -0.83
C GLY A 35 1.00 -7.32 -1.62
N VAL A 36 1.07 -6.42 -2.58
CA VAL A 36 2.23 -6.26 -3.45
C VAL A 36 2.66 -4.81 -3.53
N MET A 37 3.95 -4.59 -3.65
CA MET A 37 4.48 -3.27 -4.01
C MET A 37 4.46 -3.11 -5.52
N VAL A 38 4.11 -1.90 -5.97
CA VAL A 38 4.12 -1.50 -7.39
C VAL A 38 4.98 -0.26 -7.59
N ASP A 39 5.54 -0.12 -8.81
CA ASP A 39 6.47 0.97 -9.13
C ASP A 39 5.78 2.33 -9.15
N ALA A 40 4.56 2.40 -9.70
CA ALA A 40 3.81 3.64 -9.89
C ALA A 40 2.31 3.44 -9.53
N PRO A 41 1.65 4.55 -9.11
CA PRO A 41 2.22 5.83 -8.74
C PRO A 41 3.10 5.67 -7.49
N GLY A 42 4.10 6.52 -7.30
CA GLY A 42 5.05 6.38 -6.20
C GLY A 42 5.37 7.70 -5.52
N ILE A 43 6.25 7.64 -4.52
CA ILE A 43 6.72 8.80 -3.76
C ILE A 43 8.14 9.15 -4.22
N ARG A 44 8.37 10.45 -4.41
CA ARG A 44 9.70 11.03 -4.58
C ARG A 44 9.84 12.24 -3.67
N MET A 45 10.75 12.14 -2.71
CA MET A 45 10.92 13.11 -1.63
C MET A 45 12.40 13.43 -1.43
N THR A 46 12.71 14.68 -1.14
CA THR A 46 14.02 15.13 -0.67
C THR A 46 13.86 15.80 0.68
N ALA A 47 14.77 15.51 1.62
CA ALA A 47 14.80 16.14 2.93
C ALA A 47 16.20 16.66 3.26
N ARG A 48 16.25 17.80 3.94
CA ARG A 48 17.46 18.46 4.47
C ARG A 48 17.22 18.92 5.89
N LEU A 49 18.28 19.21 6.62
CA LEU A 49 18.14 19.98 7.86
C LEU A 49 17.81 21.43 7.51
N ALA A 50 16.95 22.05 8.31
CA ALA A 50 16.57 23.45 8.18
C ALA A 50 17.04 24.25 9.41
N GLU A 51 17.29 25.52 9.21
CA GLU A 51 17.55 26.48 10.30
C GLU A 51 16.24 27.14 10.74
N GLY A 52 15.99 27.19 12.03
CA GLY A 52 14.93 27.95 12.67
C GLY A 52 13.53 27.34 12.61
N ALA A 53 13.06 26.85 11.48
CA ALA A 53 11.71 26.30 11.34
C ALA A 53 11.63 25.22 10.26
N ASP A 54 10.63 24.32 10.37
CA ASP A 54 10.32 23.37 9.32
C ASP A 54 9.82 24.08 8.06
N ARG A 55 10.23 23.58 6.90
CA ARG A 55 9.70 23.98 5.59
C ARG A 55 9.22 22.75 4.86
N VAL A 56 8.05 22.85 4.26
CA VAL A 56 7.42 21.77 3.51
C VAL A 56 6.96 22.32 2.17
N THR A 57 7.38 21.66 1.10
CA THR A 57 6.91 21.93 -0.27
C THR A 57 6.28 20.68 -0.83
N ALA A 58 4.98 20.73 -1.10
CA ALA A 58 4.20 19.61 -1.60
C ALA A 58 2.98 20.09 -2.40
N ALA A 59 2.31 19.16 -3.08
CA ALA A 59 1.00 19.44 -3.68
C ALA A 59 -0.04 19.78 -2.59
N PRO A 60 -1.07 20.60 -2.92
CA PRO A 60 -2.11 20.99 -1.96
C PRO A 60 -2.71 19.80 -1.20
N GLY A 61 -2.80 19.92 0.11
CA GLY A 61 -3.31 18.87 1.02
C GLY A 61 -2.28 17.86 1.50
N MET A 62 -1.09 17.77 0.89
CA MET A 62 -0.01 16.91 1.35
C MET A 62 0.93 17.60 2.36
N GLU A 63 0.93 18.92 2.39
CA GLU A 63 1.75 19.73 3.30
C GLU A 63 1.42 19.42 4.76
N GLN A 64 0.14 19.54 5.15
CA GLN A 64 -0.32 19.21 6.51
C GLN A 64 0.01 17.77 6.91
N ARG A 65 -0.02 16.86 5.93
CA ARG A 65 0.32 15.46 6.17
C ARG A 65 1.80 15.26 6.49
N LEU A 66 2.68 15.97 5.79
CA LEU A 66 4.12 15.97 6.07
C LEU A 66 4.43 16.61 7.42
N GLU A 67 3.84 17.77 7.71
CA GLU A 67 3.96 18.45 9.00
C GLU A 67 3.55 17.54 10.17
N GLU A 68 2.45 16.81 10.01
CA GLU A 68 1.99 15.81 10.98
C GLU A 68 3.04 14.71 11.21
N PHE A 69 3.67 14.19 10.13
CA PHE A 69 4.72 13.18 10.25
C PHE A 69 6.00 13.72 10.88
N ILE A 70 6.40 14.95 10.56
CA ILE A 70 7.54 15.63 11.20
C ILE A 70 7.25 15.81 12.69
N ARG A 71 6.07 16.27 13.05
CA ARG A 71 5.65 16.43 14.44
C ARG A 71 5.71 15.10 15.22
N ARG A 72 5.12 14.03 14.68
CA ARG A 72 5.15 12.69 15.29
C ARG A 72 6.57 12.16 15.44
N TYR A 73 7.41 12.35 14.41
CA TYR A 73 8.81 11.98 14.45
C TYR A 73 9.55 12.69 15.57
N ARG A 74 9.33 13.98 15.72
CA ARG A 74 9.94 14.81 16.78
C ARG A 74 9.47 14.37 18.18
N GLU A 75 8.18 14.13 18.34
CA GLU A 75 7.63 13.59 19.60
C GLU A 75 8.24 12.24 19.96
N ALA A 76 8.39 11.35 19.00
CA ALA A 76 8.93 10.01 19.22
C ALA A 76 10.45 9.99 19.49
N THR A 77 11.20 10.96 18.98
CA THR A 77 12.67 10.99 19.10
C THR A 77 13.19 12.01 20.10
N GLY A 78 12.37 12.96 20.54
CA GLY A 78 12.81 14.10 21.36
C GLY A 78 13.73 15.08 20.61
N SER A 79 13.87 14.96 19.28
CA SER A 79 14.79 15.79 18.51
C SER A 79 14.26 17.22 18.36
N PRO A 80 15.07 18.26 18.63
CA PRO A 80 14.70 19.65 18.38
C PRO A 80 14.94 20.09 16.92
N ALA A 81 15.47 19.22 16.05
CA ALA A 81 15.87 19.57 14.70
C ALA A 81 14.67 19.98 13.84
N HIS A 82 14.92 20.91 12.93
CA HIS A 82 14.00 21.33 11.89
C HIS A 82 14.41 20.74 10.54
N PHE A 83 13.42 20.54 9.68
CA PHE A 83 13.59 19.89 8.39
C PHE A 83 13.01 20.75 7.26
N ASP A 84 13.69 20.68 6.10
CA ASP A 84 13.21 21.18 4.82
C ASP A 84 12.88 19.96 3.95
N ILE A 85 11.60 19.74 3.67
CA ILE A 85 11.11 18.57 2.94
C ILE A 85 10.40 19.02 1.67
N GLU A 86 10.89 18.54 0.53
CA GLU A 86 10.28 18.68 -0.78
C GLU A 86 9.68 17.35 -1.22
N LEU A 87 8.38 17.31 -1.48
CA LEU A 87 7.64 16.15 -2.00
C LEU A 87 7.31 16.39 -3.48
N ALA A 88 8.21 15.93 -4.36
CA ALA A 88 8.09 16.13 -5.80
C ALA A 88 7.02 15.23 -6.47
N ALA A 89 6.72 14.07 -5.87
CA ALA A 89 5.66 13.17 -6.36
C ALA A 89 5.08 12.37 -5.18
N CYS A 90 3.76 12.23 -5.17
CA CYS A 90 3.03 11.40 -4.21
C CYS A 90 1.61 11.13 -4.73
N PRO A 91 1.11 9.89 -4.68
CA PRO A 91 -0.30 9.66 -4.91
C PRO A 91 -1.13 10.34 -3.80
N ALA A 92 -2.34 10.76 -4.14
CA ALA A 92 -3.22 11.37 -3.16
C ALA A 92 -3.54 10.38 -2.02
N ASP A 93 -3.90 10.92 -0.85
CA ASP A 93 -4.29 10.11 0.31
C ASP A 93 -5.62 9.38 0.08
N HIS A 94 -5.76 8.23 0.74
CA HIS A 94 -7.00 7.44 0.80
C HIS A 94 -7.47 6.86 -0.54
N LEU A 95 -6.53 6.61 -1.46
CA LEU A 95 -6.79 5.90 -2.71
C LEU A 95 -6.62 4.37 -2.60
N GLY A 96 -6.35 3.81 -1.43
CA GLY A 96 -6.04 2.38 -1.28
C GLY A 96 -4.59 2.01 -1.63
N LEU A 97 -3.75 2.99 -1.97
CA LEU A 97 -2.37 2.80 -2.46
C LEU A 97 -1.30 2.78 -1.35
N GLY A 98 -1.71 2.83 -0.09
CA GLY A 98 -0.80 2.81 1.04
C GLY A 98 0.03 4.09 1.23
N THR A 99 -0.37 5.20 0.60
CA THR A 99 0.31 6.50 0.59
C THR A 99 0.78 6.93 1.97
N GLY A 100 -0.13 6.94 2.95
CA GLY A 100 0.21 7.37 4.31
C GLY A 100 1.31 6.54 4.98
N THR A 101 1.39 5.23 4.69
CA THR A 101 2.47 4.38 5.21
C THR A 101 3.78 4.66 4.49
N GLN A 102 3.76 4.72 3.16
CA GLN A 102 4.96 4.98 2.37
C GLN A 102 5.55 6.36 2.71
N LEU A 103 4.72 7.40 2.82
CA LEU A 103 5.16 8.75 3.17
C LEU A 103 5.68 8.83 4.61
N GLY A 104 4.97 8.23 5.57
CA GLY A 104 5.44 8.19 6.96
C GLY A 104 6.78 7.48 7.13
N MET A 105 6.98 6.35 6.42
CA MET A 105 8.27 5.64 6.38
C MET A 105 9.36 6.50 5.75
N ALA A 106 9.04 7.20 4.64
CA ALA A 106 9.98 8.09 3.96
C ALA A 106 10.45 9.23 4.88
N VAL A 107 9.53 9.93 5.55
CA VAL A 107 9.87 10.98 6.52
C VAL A 107 10.72 10.43 7.67
N SER A 108 10.30 9.31 8.27
CA SER A 108 11.02 8.72 9.38
C SER A 108 12.46 8.35 9.02
N ILE A 109 12.66 7.73 7.87
CA ILE A 109 13.99 7.32 7.41
C ILE A 109 14.84 8.55 7.03
N ALA A 110 14.28 9.52 6.29
CA ALA A 110 15.02 10.70 5.89
C ALA A 110 15.51 11.51 7.08
N CYS A 111 14.62 11.84 8.02
CA CYS A 111 14.96 12.57 9.24
C CYS A 111 16.00 11.78 10.09
N SER A 112 15.83 10.47 10.21
CA SER A 112 16.77 9.63 10.95
C SER A 112 18.16 9.61 10.33
N ARG A 113 18.26 9.51 8.99
CA ARG A 113 19.55 9.54 8.27
C ARG A 113 20.26 10.89 8.42
N LEU A 114 19.50 11.99 8.36
CA LEU A 114 20.06 13.34 8.57
C LEU A 114 20.62 13.52 9.98
N LEU A 115 19.99 12.91 10.97
CA LEU A 115 20.39 13.01 12.39
C LEU A 115 21.35 11.90 12.84
N GLY A 116 21.68 10.94 11.96
CA GLY A 116 22.50 9.79 12.34
C GLY A 116 21.80 8.84 13.33
N LEU A 117 20.47 8.84 13.39
CA LEU A 117 19.69 7.99 14.27
C LEU A 117 19.41 6.64 13.59
N GLU A 118 19.78 5.57 14.27
CA GLU A 118 19.49 4.22 13.84
C GLU A 118 18.13 3.73 14.36
N GLY A 119 17.65 2.61 13.84
CA GLY A 119 16.46 1.93 14.30
C GLY A 119 16.14 0.71 13.41
N ASN A 120 15.55 -0.30 14.03
CA ASN A 120 14.96 -1.41 13.29
C ASN A 120 13.69 -0.94 12.56
N LEU A 121 13.09 -1.83 11.77
CA LEU A 121 11.92 -1.49 10.96
C LEU A 121 10.72 -1.03 11.80
N GLU A 122 10.51 -1.65 12.94
CA GLU A 122 9.45 -1.32 13.89
C GLU A 122 9.66 0.08 14.50
N THR A 123 10.87 0.36 14.98
CA THR A 123 11.24 1.68 15.50
C THR A 123 11.00 2.78 14.46
N ILE A 124 11.43 2.54 13.22
CA ILE A 124 11.25 3.49 12.11
C ILE A 124 9.77 3.74 11.82
N ALA A 125 8.97 2.67 11.74
CA ALA A 125 7.52 2.78 11.52
C ALA A 125 6.83 3.49 12.70
N GLY A 126 7.23 3.17 13.92
CA GLY A 126 6.69 3.74 15.17
C GLY A 126 6.89 5.25 15.27
N ARG A 127 8.05 5.79 14.80
CA ARG A 127 8.35 7.24 14.83
C ARG A 127 7.30 8.10 14.12
N THR A 128 6.60 7.54 13.13
CA THR A 128 5.52 8.22 12.40
C THR A 128 4.16 7.56 12.59
N GLY A 129 4.05 6.61 13.53
CA GLY A 129 2.81 5.93 13.88
C GLY A 129 2.28 5.00 12.78
N ARG A 130 3.19 4.36 12.02
CA ARG A 130 2.84 3.41 10.96
C ARG A 130 2.90 1.95 11.45
N GLY A 131 2.30 1.04 10.71
CA GLY A 131 2.25 -0.38 11.05
C GLY A 131 1.23 -0.73 12.15
N ARG A 132 0.27 0.12 12.46
CA ARG A 132 -0.72 -0.13 13.52
C ARG A 132 -1.68 -1.26 13.21
N ARG A 133 -2.04 -1.47 11.93
CA ARG A 133 -2.85 -2.59 11.45
C ARG A 133 -1.98 -3.51 10.60
N SER A 134 -2.29 -3.70 9.33
CA SER A 134 -1.44 -4.44 8.40
C SER A 134 -0.03 -3.87 8.33
N SER A 135 0.97 -4.72 8.31
CA SER A 135 2.38 -4.36 8.17
C SER A 135 2.91 -4.52 6.74
N ILE A 136 2.06 -4.93 5.78
CA ILE A 136 2.44 -5.10 4.37
C ILE A 136 3.10 -3.85 3.79
N GLY A 137 2.55 -2.65 4.04
CA GLY A 137 3.14 -1.41 3.56
C GLY A 137 4.50 -1.08 4.18
N VAL A 138 4.71 -1.44 5.45
CA VAL A 138 5.99 -1.24 6.18
C VAL A 138 7.05 -2.20 5.65
N HIS A 139 6.72 -3.50 5.54
CA HIS A 139 7.60 -4.49 4.93
C HIS A 139 7.89 -4.18 3.47
N GLY A 140 6.87 -3.75 2.73
CA GLY A 140 6.98 -3.37 1.34
C GLY A 140 7.91 -2.19 1.10
N PHE A 141 7.87 -1.18 1.96
CA PHE A 141 8.82 -0.07 1.90
C PHE A 141 10.27 -0.54 2.00
N LYS A 142 10.55 -1.51 2.89
CA LYS A 142 11.90 -2.06 3.08
C LYS A 142 12.30 -3.02 1.97
N ASN A 143 11.40 -3.90 1.53
CA ASN A 143 11.77 -5.10 0.79
C ASN A 143 11.25 -5.14 -0.66
N GLY A 144 10.14 -4.44 -0.99
CA GLY A 144 9.39 -4.67 -2.22
C GLY A 144 8.79 -6.08 -2.29
N GLY A 145 8.22 -6.44 -3.44
CA GLY A 145 7.70 -7.78 -3.73
C GLY A 145 6.22 -7.97 -3.38
N PHE A 146 5.74 -9.18 -3.60
CA PHE A 146 4.53 -9.72 -3.04
C PHE A 146 4.83 -10.20 -1.63
N LEU A 147 4.01 -9.82 -0.68
CA LEU A 147 4.25 -9.94 0.75
C LEU A 147 3.04 -10.57 1.44
N VAL A 148 3.31 -11.44 2.38
CA VAL A 148 2.34 -12.00 3.30
C VAL A 148 2.86 -11.78 4.72
N ASP A 149 2.06 -11.23 5.60
CA ASP A 149 2.39 -11.08 7.02
C ASP A 149 1.53 -12.00 7.90
N ASP A 150 2.09 -12.38 9.05
CA ASP A 150 1.47 -13.32 9.99
C ASP A 150 0.36 -12.72 10.86
N GLY A 151 0.13 -11.42 10.75
CA GLY A 151 -0.67 -10.72 11.76
C GLY A 151 0.07 -10.56 13.09
N LYS A 152 -0.56 -9.85 14.00
CA LYS A 152 0.01 -9.50 15.32
C LYS A 152 -0.65 -10.31 16.42
N LEU A 153 0.11 -10.65 17.45
CA LEU A 153 -0.43 -11.20 18.68
C LEU A 153 -1.05 -10.12 19.58
N GLU A 154 -0.56 -8.89 19.46
CA GLU A 154 -1.01 -7.72 20.19
C GLU A 154 -1.19 -6.54 19.23
N GLU A 155 -1.91 -5.50 19.63
CA GLU A 155 -2.09 -4.30 18.79
C GLU A 155 -0.78 -3.52 18.56
N ALA A 156 0.20 -3.68 19.47
CA ALA A 156 1.51 -3.03 19.37
C ALA A 156 2.43 -3.70 18.34
N GLY A 157 3.41 -2.93 17.86
CA GLY A 157 4.44 -3.43 16.95
C GLY A 157 4.01 -3.59 15.49
N ILE A 158 4.81 -4.33 14.74
CA ILE A 158 4.55 -4.73 13.36
C ILE A 158 4.39 -6.25 13.26
N SER A 159 3.52 -6.71 12.36
CA SER A 159 3.35 -8.15 12.09
C SER A 159 4.64 -8.75 11.56
N PRO A 160 5.01 -9.98 11.95
CA PRO A 160 6.12 -10.69 11.30
C PRO A 160 5.85 -10.89 9.81
N LEU A 161 6.89 -10.75 8.99
CA LEU A 161 6.81 -11.08 7.57
C LEU A 161 6.92 -12.60 7.40
N ARG A 162 5.90 -13.23 6.81
CA ARG A 162 5.84 -14.67 6.52
C ARG A 162 6.50 -14.99 5.18
N HIS A 163 6.04 -14.32 4.12
CA HIS A 163 6.57 -14.49 2.78
C HIS A 163 6.91 -13.17 2.12
N ARG A 164 8.00 -13.19 1.37
CA ARG A 164 8.35 -12.18 0.37
C ARG A 164 8.72 -12.89 -0.93
N ILE A 165 8.01 -12.56 -2.00
CA ILE A 165 8.18 -13.18 -3.31
C ILE A 165 8.40 -12.08 -4.34
N GLU A 166 9.39 -12.28 -5.19
CA GLU A 166 9.60 -11.44 -6.35
C GLU A 166 8.73 -11.95 -7.50
N LEU A 167 7.69 -11.19 -7.84
CA LEU A 167 6.84 -11.52 -8.98
C LEU A 167 7.57 -11.21 -10.30
N PRO A 168 7.25 -11.95 -11.39
CA PRO A 168 7.85 -11.72 -12.69
C PRO A 168 7.71 -10.27 -13.15
N ALA A 169 8.80 -9.66 -13.62
CA ALA A 169 8.83 -8.28 -14.10
C ALA A 169 8.00 -8.07 -15.38
N ALA A 170 7.64 -9.15 -16.07
CA ALA A 170 6.73 -9.12 -17.21
C ALA A 170 5.29 -8.79 -16.80
N TRP A 171 4.87 -9.15 -15.60
CA TRP A 171 3.51 -8.90 -15.14
C TRP A 171 3.24 -7.41 -14.96
N HIS A 172 2.02 -7.00 -15.27
CA HIS A 172 1.60 -5.63 -15.12
C HIS A 172 0.27 -5.54 -14.39
N PHE A 173 0.12 -4.49 -13.61
CA PHE A 173 -1.16 -4.09 -13.05
C PHE A 173 -1.72 -2.91 -13.83
N VAL A 174 -3.00 -2.98 -14.17
CA VAL A 174 -3.82 -1.83 -14.56
C VAL A 174 -4.55 -1.39 -13.30
N LEU A 175 -4.43 -0.11 -12.95
CA LEU A 175 -5.10 0.50 -11.81
C LEU A 175 -6.19 1.43 -12.33
N VAL A 176 -7.42 1.28 -11.84
CA VAL A 176 -8.52 2.21 -12.09
C VAL A 176 -8.80 2.96 -10.80
N ILE A 177 -8.60 4.28 -10.82
CA ILE A 177 -8.79 5.18 -9.68
C ILE A 177 -10.06 5.99 -9.91
N ALA A 178 -11.10 5.75 -9.13
CA ALA A 178 -12.37 6.46 -9.27
C ALA A 178 -12.22 7.95 -8.94
N PRO A 179 -12.51 8.87 -9.89
CA PRO A 179 -12.38 10.31 -9.68
C PRO A 179 -13.23 10.81 -8.53
N GLY A 180 -12.70 11.67 -7.70
CA GLY A 180 -13.42 12.29 -6.59
C GLY A 180 -13.76 11.39 -5.41
N HIS A 181 -13.45 10.09 -5.47
CA HIS A 181 -13.70 9.14 -4.40
C HIS A 181 -12.47 8.93 -3.51
N ARG A 182 -12.72 8.61 -2.25
CA ARG A 182 -11.70 8.30 -1.25
C ARG A 182 -12.17 7.13 -0.40
N GLY A 183 -11.26 6.21 -0.06
CA GLY A 183 -11.55 5.11 0.86
C GLY A 183 -11.73 5.60 2.29
N LEU A 184 -12.32 4.75 3.13
CA LEU A 184 -12.47 5.03 4.55
C LEU A 184 -11.11 5.27 5.22
N SER A 185 -11.09 6.21 6.16
CA SER A 185 -9.86 6.59 6.84
C SER A 185 -10.08 7.16 8.24
N GLY A 186 -9.02 7.19 9.05
CA GLY A 186 -9.04 7.81 10.37
C GLY A 186 -10.12 7.24 11.28
N ARG A 187 -10.98 8.12 11.80
CA ARG A 187 -12.03 7.75 12.74
C ARG A 187 -13.09 6.83 12.12
N GLN A 188 -13.54 7.12 10.91
CA GLN A 188 -14.54 6.30 10.22
C GLN A 188 -14.05 4.87 9.98
N GLU A 189 -12.79 4.72 9.55
CA GLU A 189 -12.16 3.42 9.40
C GLU A 189 -12.05 2.69 10.73
N ALA A 190 -11.64 3.37 11.82
CA ALA A 190 -11.56 2.79 13.15
C ALA A 190 -12.94 2.32 13.66
N GLU A 191 -13.98 3.13 13.49
CA GLU A 191 -15.37 2.79 13.85
C GLU A 191 -15.89 1.59 13.02
N CYS A 192 -15.47 1.44 11.76
CA CYS A 192 -15.81 0.26 10.99
C CYS A 192 -15.19 -1.00 11.59
N PHE A 193 -13.89 -0.98 11.90
CA PHE A 193 -13.23 -2.15 12.52
C PHE A 193 -13.86 -2.58 13.86
N THR A 194 -14.39 -1.64 14.66
CA THR A 194 -15.07 -1.98 15.94
C THR A 194 -16.42 -2.68 15.75
N LYS A 195 -16.99 -2.62 14.55
CA LYS A 195 -18.30 -3.22 14.23
C LYS A 195 -18.17 -4.55 13.46
N LEU A 196 -16.95 -4.93 13.07
CA LEU A 196 -16.75 -6.18 12.35
C LEU A 196 -17.04 -7.37 13.27
N GLU A 197 -17.80 -8.30 12.73
CA GLU A 197 -18.03 -9.59 13.37
C GLU A 197 -16.80 -10.51 13.24
N PRO A 198 -16.63 -11.47 14.14
CA PRO A 198 -15.60 -12.49 14.00
C PRO A 198 -15.68 -13.22 12.68
N VAL A 199 -14.54 -13.42 12.02
CA VAL A 199 -14.47 -14.18 10.78
C VAL A 199 -14.65 -15.68 11.09
N ALA A 200 -15.53 -16.35 10.33
CA ALA A 200 -15.76 -17.77 10.50
C ALA A 200 -14.47 -18.59 10.28
N GLU A 201 -14.24 -19.61 11.09
CA GLU A 201 -13.05 -20.48 11.01
C GLU A 201 -12.88 -21.09 9.60
N GLN A 202 -13.96 -21.46 8.94
CA GLN A 202 -13.93 -21.97 7.57
C GLN A 202 -13.42 -20.92 6.57
N THR A 203 -13.82 -19.65 6.72
CA THR A 203 -13.34 -18.55 5.87
C THR A 203 -11.86 -18.28 6.10
N LEU A 204 -11.42 -18.30 7.36
CA LEU A 204 -10.00 -18.17 7.71
C LEU A 204 -9.17 -19.29 7.07
N ALA A 205 -9.62 -20.54 7.20
CA ALA A 205 -8.96 -21.70 6.61
C ALA A 205 -8.91 -21.61 5.08
N GLN A 206 -9.97 -21.13 4.43
CA GLN A 206 -10.01 -20.96 2.99
C GLN A 206 -9.02 -19.89 2.53
N LEU A 207 -8.94 -18.73 3.21
CA LEU A 207 -7.97 -17.66 2.89
C LEU A 207 -6.53 -18.12 3.08
N GLU A 208 -6.26 -18.83 4.17
CA GLU A 208 -4.91 -19.43 4.41
C GLU A 208 -4.53 -20.46 3.35
N ALA A 209 -5.44 -21.35 2.96
CA ALA A 209 -5.21 -22.34 1.90
C ALA A 209 -4.95 -21.64 0.54
N LEU A 210 -5.75 -20.64 0.16
CA LEU A 210 -5.50 -19.86 -1.05
C LEU A 210 -4.12 -19.18 -1.06
N LEU A 211 -3.68 -18.67 0.08
CA LEU A 211 -2.34 -18.11 0.19
C LEU A 211 -1.23 -19.14 0.09
N GLU A 212 -1.26 -20.16 0.96
CA GLU A 212 -0.14 -21.08 1.14
C GLU A 212 -0.06 -22.15 0.03
N GLU A 213 -1.20 -22.62 -0.45
CA GLU A 213 -1.27 -23.70 -1.42
C GLU A 213 -1.36 -23.22 -2.86
N THR A 214 -1.74 -21.93 -3.09
CA THR A 214 -1.97 -21.42 -4.44
C THR A 214 -1.19 -20.14 -4.74
N LEU A 215 -1.45 -19.01 -4.07
CA LEU A 215 -0.83 -17.71 -4.39
C LEU A 215 0.70 -17.74 -4.21
N VAL A 216 1.17 -18.22 -3.06
CA VAL A 216 2.61 -18.29 -2.76
C VAL A 216 3.34 -19.21 -3.72
N PRO A 217 2.91 -20.45 -3.99
CA PRO A 217 3.53 -21.32 -4.99
C PRO A 217 3.47 -20.75 -6.41
N ALA A 218 2.31 -20.27 -6.85
CA ALA A 218 2.14 -19.69 -8.20
C ALA A 218 3.01 -18.45 -8.42
N GLY A 219 3.11 -17.57 -7.42
CA GLY A 219 4.00 -16.41 -7.45
C GLY A 219 5.47 -16.78 -7.57
N ARG A 220 5.93 -17.81 -6.82
CA ARG A 220 7.31 -18.34 -6.89
C ARG A 220 7.63 -18.96 -8.24
N GLN A 221 6.65 -19.66 -8.83
CA GLN A 221 6.80 -20.33 -10.13
C GLN A 221 6.59 -19.39 -11.33
N GLY A 222 6.10 -18.16 -11.10
CA GLY A 222 5.72 -17.24 -12.16
C GLY A 222 4.49 -17.73 -12.97
N ASN A 223 3.63 -18.54 -12.35
CA ASN A 223 2.41 -19.04 -12.99
C ASN A 223 1.31 -17.99 -12.90
N TRP A 224 1.25 -17.13 -13.92
CA TRP A 224 0.32 -16.00 -13.96
C TRP A 224 -1.15 -16.43 -13.86
N SER A 225 -1.57 -17.42 -14.63
CA SER A 225 -2.99 -17.81 -14.70
C SER A 225 -3.51 -18.34 -13.34
N VAL A 226 -2.71 -19.19 -12.67
CA VAL A 226 -3.07 -19.69 -11.32
C VAL A 226 -3.06 -18.55 -10.30
N PHE A 227 -2.02 -17.71 -10.32
CA PHE A 227 -1.91 -16.57 -9.40
C PHE A 227 -3.05 -15.57 -9.59
N SER A 228 -3.38 -15.24 -10.84
CA SER A 228 -4.41 -14.27 -11.22
C SER A 228 -5.80 -14.68 -10.70
N ARG A 229 -6.22 -15.93 -10.95
CA ARG A 229 -7.49 -16.46 -10.44
C ARG A 229 -7.56 -16.50 -8.92
N ALA A 230 -6.51 -17.02 -8.30
CA ALA A 230 -6.45 -17.10 -6.84
C ALA A 230 -6.43 -15.72 -6.18
N LEU A 231 -5.80 -14.72 -6.83
CA LEU A 231 -5.81 -13.33 -6.38
C LEU A 231 -7.21 -12.73 -6.35
N HIS A 232 -8.00 -12.98 -7.40
CA HIS A 232 -9.39 -12.54 -7.47
C HIS A 232 -10.24 -13.19 -6.38
N GLU A 233 -10.17 -14.50 -6.25
CA GLU A 233 -10.90 -15.26 -5.24
C GLU A 233 -10.53 -14.83 -3.82
N PHE A 234 -9.23 -14.69 -3.53
CA PHE A 234 -8.75 -14.20 -2.25
C PHE A 234 -9.30 -12.80 -1.92
N GLY A 235 -9.27 -11.88 -2.88
CA GLY A 235 -9.79 -10.53 -2.72
C GLY A 235 -11.29 -10.50 -2.42
N LEU A 236 -12.08 -11.30 -3.12
CA LEU A 236 -13.53 -11.40 -2.89
C LEU A 236 -13.85 -11.95 -1.49
N ILE A 237 -13.19 -13.03 -1.07
CA ILE A 237 -13.42 -13.62 0.27
C ILE A 237 -12.96 -12.66 1.36
N ALA A 238 -11.76 -12.08 1.25
CA ALA A 238 -11.22 -11.13 2.22
C ALA A 238 -12.03 -9.82 2.31
N SER A 239 -12.81 -9.48 1.27
CA SER A 239 -13.69 -8.30 1.29
C SER A 239 -14.97 -8.50 2.08
N GLN A 240 -15.43 -9.75 2.29
CA GLN A 240 -16.74 -10.06 2.88
C GLN A 240 -17.04 -9.31 4.18
N PRO A 241 -16.12 -9.26 5.18
CA PRO A 241 -16.38 -8.55 6.42
C PRO A 241 -16.62 -7.04 6.26
N PHE A 242 -16.19 -6.48 5.13
CA PHE A 242 -16.23 -5.04 4.85
C PHE A 242 -17.33 -4.62 3.91
N GLN A 243 -18.04 -5.56 3.27
CA GLN A 243 -19.02 -5.29 2.21
C GLN A 243 -20.17 -4.40 2.67
N GLU A 244 -20.66 -4.61 3.89
CA GLU A 244 -21.74 -3.76 4.43
C GLU A 244 -21.28 -2.30 4.57
N ALA A 245 -20.07 -2.07 5.06
CA ALA A 245 -19.54 -0.73 5.29
C ALA A 245 -19.14 -0.01 3.99
N GLN A 246 -18.78 -0.74 2.94
CA GLN A 246 -18.33 -0.15 1.66
C GLN A 246 -19.37 -0.23 0.54
N GLY A 247 -20.52 -0.87 0.77
CA GLY A 247 -21.62 -0.94 -0.19
C GLY A 247 -21.50 -2.06 -1.23
N GLY A 248 -20.68 -3.09 -0.98
CA GLY A 248 -20.50 -4.23 -1.87
C GLY A 248 -19.06 -4.77 -1.89
N ALA A 249 -18.76 -5.65 -2.82
CA ALA A 249 -17.40 -6.18 -3.01
C ALA A 249 -16.40 -5.10 -3.44
N PHE A 250 -16.87 -4.08 -4.14
CA PHE A 250 -16.10 -2.90 -4.56
C PHE A 250 -16.75 -1.63 -4.01
N SER A 251 -15.94 -0.64 -3.66
CA SER A 251 -16.35 0.55 -2.91
C SER A 251 -17.03 1.65 -3.76
N THR A 252 -17.04 1.52 -5.09
CA THR A 252 -17.66 2.50 -6.01
C THR A 252 -18.38 1.80 -7.16
N ALA A 253 -19.40 2.45 -7.71
CA ALA A 253 -20.10 1.95 -8.90
C ALA A 253 -19.15 1.79 -10.10
N LEU A 254 -18.24 2.73 -10.30
CA LEU A 254 -17.20 2.64 -11.34
C LEU A 254 -16.33 1.39 -11.15
N ALA A 255 -15.86 1.13 -9.93
CA ALA A 255 -15.02 -0.05 -9.65
C ALA A 255 -15.80 -1.35 -9.90
N THR A 256 -17.08 -1.42 -9.53
CA THR A 256 -17.96 -2.57 -9.82
C THR A 256 -18.10 -2.79 -11.32
N GLN A 257 -18.48 -1.76 -12.08
CA GLN A 257 -18.69 -1.87 -13.53
C GLN A 257 -17.39 -2.18 -14.28
N ALA A 258 -16.27 -1.58 -13.85
CA ALA A 258 -14.95 -1.85 -14.45
C ALA A 258 -14.49 -3.28 -14.14
N ALA A 259 -14.77 -3.80 -12.94
CA ALA A 259 -14.47 -5.19 -12.60
C ALA A 259 -15.30 -6.18 -13.44
N GLU A 260 -16.59 -5.96 -13.58
CA GLU A 260 -17.49 -6.76 -14.41
C GLU A 260 -17.02 -6.77 -15.87
N TYR A 261 -16.74 -5.59 -16.44
CA TYR A 261 -16.21 -5.43 -17.79
C TYR A 261 -14.91 -6.22 -18.03
N LEU A 262 -13.96 -6.12 -17.09
CA LEU A 262 -12.68 -6.83 -17.19
C LEU A 262 -12.84 -8.35 -17.09
N LEU A 263 -13.72 -8.84 -16.19
CA LEU A 263 -14.01 -10.27 -16.02
C LEU A 263 -14.71 -10.83 -17.27
N GLU A 264 -15.66 -10.10 -17.88
CA GLU A 264 -16.30 -10.47 -19.14
C GLU A 264 -15.30 -10.52 -20.30
N ALA A 265 -14.28 -9.64 -20.28
CA ALA A 265 -13.18 -9.65 -21.24
C ALA A 265 -12.14 -10.76 -20.97
N GLY A 266 -12.33 -11.60 -19.95
CA GLY A 266 -11.45 -12.73 -19.60
C GLY A 266 -10.24 -12.35 -18.74
N VAL A 267 -10.23 -11.16 -18.12
CA VAL A 267 -9.19 -10.75 -17.17
C VAL A 267 -9.54 -11.30 -15.79
N GLU A 268 -8.85 -12.36 -15.36
CA GLU A 268 -9.19 -13.11 -14.14
C GLU A 268 -8.68 -12.44 -12.83
N GLY A 269 -7.61 -11.65 -12.89
CA GLY A 269 -6.91 -11.10 -11.71
C GLY A 269 -7.42 -9.75 -11.24
N VAL A 270 -8.72 -9.58 -11.12
CA VAL A 270 -9.37 -8.31 -10.75
C VAL A 270 -9.63 -8.24 -9.26
N GLY A 271 -9.32 -7.11 -8.63
CA GLY A 271 -9.61 -6.89 -7.22
C GLY A 271 -9.52 -5.43 -6.81
N GLN A 272 -9.90 -5.14 -5.57
CA GLN A 272 -9.79 -3.80 -4.99
C GLN A 272 -8.64 -3.74 -3.99
N SER A 273 -7.92 -2.63 -3.98
CA SER A 273 -6.87 -2.40 -3.00
C SER A 273 -7.42 -1.78 -1.72
N SER A 274 -7.44 -2.55 -0.61
CA SER A 274 -7.90 -2.06 0.71
C SER A 274 -9.36 -1.53 0.64
N TRP A 275 -9.64 -0.40 1.26
CA TRP A 275 -10.94 0.29 1.19
C TRP A 275 -11.23 0.97 -0.17
N GLY A 276 -10.44 0.68 -1.20
CA GLY A 276 -10.56 1.37 -2.48
C GLY A 276 -10.16 2.87 -2.38
N PRO A 277 -10.55 3.69 -3.34
CA PRO A 277 -11.35 3.36 -4.53
C PRO A 277 -10.56 2.73 -5.69
N THR A 278 -9.28 2.36 -5.48
CA THR A 278 -8.47 1.78 -6.54
C THR A 278 -8.86 0.32 -6.80
N LEU A 279 -9.37 0.07 -7.99
CA LEU A 279 -9.45 -1.27 -8.58
C LEU A 279 -8.10 -1.62 -9.22
N TYR A 280 -7.70 -2.87 -9.16
CA TYR A 280 -6.55 -3.38 -9.91
C TYR A 280 -6.94 -4.57 -10.78
N ALA A 281 -6.24 -4.72 -11.90
CA ALA A 281 -6.27 -5.92 -12.73
C ALA A 281 -4.85 -6.38 -13.02
N LEU A 282 -4.55 -7.65 -12.82
CA LEU A 282 -3.25 -8.25 -13.07
C LEU A 282 -3.21 -8.89 -14.47
N LEU A 283 -2.30 -8.44 -15.32
CA LEU A 283 -2.12 -8.88 -16.70
C LEU A 283 -0.76 -9.58 -16.88
N PRO A 284 -0.64 -10.55 -17.81
CA PRO A 284 0.59 -11.32 -18.01
C PRO A 284 1.73 -10.50 -18.62
N GLY A 285 1.39 -9.41 -19.33
CA GLY A 285 2.36 -8.62 -20.06
C GLY A 285 1.93 -7.17 -20.25
N ARG A 286 2.85 -6.41 -20.81
CA ARG A 286 2.66 -4.97 -21.06
C ARG A 286 1.60 -4.71 -22.13
N GLN A 287 1.60 -5.50 -23.20
CA GLN A 287 0.67 -5.29 -24.31
C GLN A 287 -0.77 -5.53 -23.89
N GLU A 288 -1.03 -6.60 -23.12
CA GLU A 288 -2.34 -6.90 -22.56
C GLU A 288 -2.78 -5.80 -21.59
N ALA A 289 -1.85 -5.27 -20.79
CA ALA A 289 -2.15 -4.16 -19.89
C ALA A 289 -2.47 -2.85 -20.65
N GLU A 290 -1.76 -2.55 -21.73
CA GLU A 290 -2.02 -1.39 -22.60
C GLU A 290 -3.39 -1.51 -23.29
N THR A 291 -3.74 -2.71 -23.76
CA THR A 291 -5.05 -3.00 -24.35
C THR A 291 -6.16 -2.79 -23.35
N ALA A 292 -6.09 -3.45 -22.17
CA ALA A 292 -7.11 -3.32 -21.12
C ALA A 292 -7.24 -1.87 -20.62
N ALA A 293 -6.13 -1.15 -20.44
CA ALA A 293 -6.17 0.25 -20.03
C ALA A 293 -6.81 1.15 -21.10
N GLY A 294 -6.53 0.91 -22.38
CA GLY A 294 -7.14 1.62 -23.51
C GLY A 294 -8.65 1.41 -23.59
N GLU A 295 -9.10 0.18 -23.42
CA GLU A 295 -10.52 -0.18 -23.42
C GLU A 295 -11.26 0.43 -22.21
N LEU A 296 -10.68 0.37 -21.02
CA LEU A 296 -11.25 0.98 -19.81
C LEU A 296 -11.41 2.50 -19.95
N ARG A 297 -10.39 3.18 -20.49
CA ARG A 297 -10.48 4.63 -20.73
C ARG A 297 -11.61 4.97 -21.70
N LYS A 298 -11.74 4.20 -22.78
CA LYS A 298 -12.79 4.41 -23.78
C LYS A 298 -14.17 4.08 -23.24
N GLN A 299 -14.32 2.96 -22.52
CA GLN A 299 -15.61 2.47 -22.03
C GLN A 299 -16.21 3.35 -20.95
N PHE A 300 -15.36 3.90 -20.07
CA PHE A 300 -15.77 4.66 -18.89
C PHE A 300 -15.43 6.16 -18.95
N ASP A 301 -14.98 6.66 -20.10
CA ASP A 301 -14.57 8.06 -20.32
C ASP A 301 -13.54 8.55 -19.27
N LEU A 302 -12.49 7.74 -19.06
CA LEU A 302 -11.45 7.98 -18.07
C LEU A 302 -10.16 8.53 -18.71
N GLY A 303 -9.50 9.43 -18.02
CA GLY A 303 -8.20 9.98 -18.43
C GLY A 303 -7.02 9.07 -18.09
N GLN A 304 -5.84 9.57 -18.43
CA GLN A 304 -4.59 8.84 -18.14
C GLN A 304 -4.24 8.79 -16.65
N GLU A 305 -4.76 9.74 -15.87
CA GLU A 305 -4.52 9.78 -14.43
C GLU A 305 -5.44 8.85 -13.65
N GLU A 306 -6.61 8.51 -14.20
CA GLU A 306 -7.55 7.56 -13.62
C GLU A 306 -7.25 6.12 -13.97
N VAL A 307 -6.60 5.85 -15.12
CA VAL A 307 -6.21 4.49 -15.53
C VAL A 307 -4.70 4.43 -15.75
N LEU A 308 -4.02 3.82 -14.79
CA LEU A 308 -2.56 3.73 -14.76
C LEU A 308 -2.10 2.30 -15.05
N ILE A 309 -0.93 2.17 -15.68
CA ILE A 309 -0.24 0.88 -15.85
C ILE A 309 1.02 0.89 -14.98
N THR A 310 1.23 -0.17 -14.22
CA THR A 310 2.39 -0.29 -13.34
C THR A 310 2.88 -1.75 -13.28
N ARG A 311 4.05 -1.96 -12.69
CA ARG A 311 4.65 -3.28 -12.52
C ARG A 311 4.81 -3.63 -11.04
N PRO A 312 4.88 -4.92 -10.70
CA PRO A 312 5.38 -5.35 -9.40
C PRO A 312 6.77 -4.75 -9.14
N ARG A 313 6.93 -4.13 -7.98
CA ARG A 313 8.21 -3.56 -7.54
C ARG A 313 8.95 -4.59 -6.71
N SER A 314 10.02 -5.16 -7.25
CA SER A 314 10.80 -6.21 -6.58
C SER A 314 11.71 -5.68 -5.46
N ARG A 315 12.01 -4.37 -5.43
CA ARG A 315 12.92 -3.75 -4.46
C ARG A 315 12.18 -2.78 -3.56
N GLY A 316 12.68 -2.63 -2.34
CA GLY A 316 12.23 -1.61 -1.42
C GLY A 316 12.48 -0.18 -1.92
N ALA A 317 12.21 0.77 -1.06
CA ALA A 317 12.49 2.18 -1.34
C ALA A 317 13.99 2.42 -1.56
N SER A 318 14.31 3.26 -2.53
CA SER A 318 15.68 3.79 -2.71
C SER A 318 15.87 4.95 -1.72
N VAL A 319 16.92 4.87 -0.93
CA VAL A 319 17.30 5.90 0.04
C VAL A 319 18.74 6.29 -0.24
N LYS A 320 18.97 7.52 -0.68
CA LYS A 320 20.31 8.04 -0.99
C LYS A 320 20.60 9.23 -0.09
N LEU A 321 21.74 9.17 0.58
CA LEU A 321 22.33 10.30 1.29
C LEU A 321 23.30 11.00 0.33
N LEU A 322 23.13 12.28 0.16
CA LEU A 322 23.96 13.17 -0.67
C LEU A 322 24.63 14.17 0.26
N ASP A 323 25.96 14.27 0.16
CA ASP A 323 26.80 15.20 0.92
C ASP A 323 27.08 16.46 0.11
#